data_f0d520e27aaaa07cec96a495cec5272e
#
_entry.id   f0d520e27aaaa07cec96a495cec5272e
#
_cell.length_a   1.000
_cell.length_b   1.000
_cell.length_c   1.000
_cell.angle_alpha   90.00
_cell.angle_beta   90.00
_cell.angle_gamma   90.00
#
_symmetry.space_group_name_H-M   'P 1'
#
loop_
_entity.id
_entity.type
_entity.pdbx_description
1 polymer ?
#
loop_
_entity_poly.entity_id
_entity_poly.type
_entity_poly.pdbx_seq_one_letter_code
_entity_poly.pdbx_strand_id
1 'polypeptide(L)'
;MEKVKRLDYVDVCKWLGISLVIFGHMKMPGEVLQWIYAFHMPLFFVLSGYTYRAQRIDKEFLMKKIKTIYVPFLLFALIFCRGEMSSWAYIAYGSRNALDIAGTYTVLWFLPCFFAAVILFALCMNIIKGKKWLLLVEVALLLVGAVVCDYLKGAQPMIAKYGYPFNFDMALIGAVFMVAGYYFKQIIEWFNSKKQLLLIATVVVLFAITSYTAFINLPESLNPACPHVEMSVGAFGNWGLFFMNALLMSFALIGLSVLFDKWVGKKKLVLFIGQNSLTILCVHGTILLAASKVLPKIGLTGVGDGALILQGVVAYVIVIVMSIPVILLIKRFVPNLVGK
;
A
#
# COMPACT_ATOMS: atom_id res chain seq x y z
N MET A 1 1.11 31.71 2.73
CA MET A 1 0.53 30.36 2.61
C MET A 1 0.35 29.82 4.02
N GLU A 2 -0.88 29.63 4.47
CA GLU A 2 -1.14 28.97 5.76
C GLU A 2 -0.53 27.57 5.76
N LYS A 3 0.28 27.26 6.77
CA LYS A 3 0.78 25.91 6.99
C LYS A 3 -0.42 24.99 7.25
N VAL A 4 -0.75 24.18 6.27
CA VAL A 4 -1.84 23.22 6.39
C VAL A 4 -1.60 22.33 7.60
N LYS A 5 -2.52 22.37 8.55
CA LYS A 5 -2.48 21.53 9.75
C LYS A 5 -2.45 20.05 9.32
N ARG A 6 -1.40 19.34 9.69
CA ARG A 6 -1.26 17.91 9.44
C ARG A 6 -2.27 17.15 10.30
N LEU A 7 -2.87 16.12 9.72
CA LEU A 7 -3.87 15.29 10.42
C LEU A 7 -3.15 14.09 11.04
N ASP A 8 -2.99 14.07 12.33
CA ASP A 8 -2.24 13.02 13.06
C ASP A 8 -2.85 11.64 12.85
N TYR A 9 -4.17 11.51 12.80
CA TYR A 9 -4.84 10.23 12.55
C TYR A 9 -4.51 9.64 11.17
N VAL A 10 -4.17 10.44 10.17
CA VAL A 10 -3.69 9.94 8.87
C VAL A 10 -2.33 9.27 9.01
N ASP A 11 -1.44 9.84 9.85
CA ASP A 11 -0.15 9.23 10.12
C ASP A 11 -0.30 7.98 11.00
N VAL A 12 -1.28 7.94 11.91
CA VAL A 12 -1.67 6.71 12.64
C VAL A 12 -2.13 5.63 11.67
N CYS A 13 -2.99 5.97 10.70
CA CYS A 13 -3.45 5.02 9.70
C CYS A 13 -2.32 4.48 8.82
N LYS A 14 -1.36 5.34 8.44
CA LYS A 14 -0.14 4.91 7.72
C LYS A 14 0.75 4.00 8.57
N TRP A 15 0.85 4.26 9.88
CA TRP A 15 1.54 3.35 10.79
C TRP A 15 0.87 1.98 10.82
N LEU A 16 -0.45 1.90 10.97
CA LEU A 16 -1.18 0.63 10.88
C LEU A 16 -0.92 -0.07 9.53
N GLY A 17 -1.06 0.66 8.43
CA GLY A 17 -0.84 0.12 7.09
C GLY A 17 0.56 -0.44 6.89
N ILE A 18 1.62 0.32 7.25
CA ILE A 18 3.00 -0.16 7.07
C ILE A 18 3.33 -1.33 8.02
N SER A 19 2.73 -1.36 9.22
CA SER A 19 2.86 -2.51 10.12
C SER A 19 2.28 -3.77 9.49
N LEU A 20 1.10 -3.69 8.87
CA LEU A 20 0.49 -4.80 8.13
C LEU A 20 1.33 -5.24 6.93
N VAL A 21 1.93 -4.29 6.19
CA VAL A 21 2.89 -4.63 5.12
C VAL A 21 4.06 -5.44 5.66
N ILE A 22 4.66 -5.02 6.76
CA ILE A 22 5.80 -5.74 7.37
C ILE A 22 5.35 -7.16 7.77
N PHE A 23 4.21 -7.30 8.47
CA PHE A 23 3.67 -8.61 8.86
C PHE A 23 3.32 -9.48 7.64
N GLY A 24 2.78 -8.90 6.58
CA GLY A 24 2.47 -9.60 5.33
C GLY A 24 3.69 -10.19 4.60
N HIS A 25 4.89 -9.66 4.84
CA HIS A 25 6.13 -10.15 4.23
C HIS A 25 6.96 -11.07 5.15
N MET A 26 6.38 -11.49 6.27
CA MET A 26 6.98 -12.45 7.20
C MET A 26 6.34 -13.83 7.10
N LYS A 27 7.00 -14.82 7.69
CA LYS A 27 6.37 -16.13 7.93
C LYS A 27 5.36 -15.97 9.06
N MET A 28 4.09 -15.89 8.70
CA MET A 28 2.95 -15.79 9.60
C MET A 28 2.00 -16.97 9.37
N PRO A 29 1.10 -17.29 10.31
CA PRO A 29 0.00 -18.22 10.05
C PRO A 29 -0.78 -17.83 8.79
N GLY A 30 -1.23 -18.83 8.01
CA GLY A 30 -1.88 -18.60 6.72
C GLY A 30 -3.10 -17.69 6.80
N GLU A 31 -3.91 -17.85 7.83
CA GLU A 31 -5.11 -17.05 8.09
C GLU A 31 -4.76 -15.56 8.33
N VAL A 32 -3.65 -15.31 9.02
CA VAL A 32 -3.17 -13.93 9.24
C VAL A 32 -2.76 -13.29 7.92
N LEU A 33 -2.04 -14.03 7.07
CA LEU A 33 -1.66 -13.54 5.74
C LEU A 33 -2.89 -13.29 4.87
N GLN A 34 -3.82 -14.25 4.82
CA GLN A 34 -5.06 -14.15 4.06
C GLN A 34 -5.86 -12.90 4.46
N TRP A 35 -5.96 -12.64 5.76
CA TRP A 35 -6.64 -11.45 6.27
C TRP A 35 -5.90 -10.16 5.89
N ILE A 36 -4.58 -10.08 6.09
CA ILE A 36 -3.77 -8.89 5.76
C ILE A 36 -3.86 -8.56 4.28
N TYR A 37 -3.66 -9.55 3.41
CA TYR A 37 -3.58 -9.35 1.97
C TYR A 37 -4.91 -8.91 1.33
N ALA A 38 -6.04 -9.14 1.99
CA ALA A 38 -7.35 -8.71 1.50
C ALA A 38 -7.50 -7.18 1.36
N PHE A 39 -6.67 -6.36 2.06
CA PHE A 39 -6.88 -4.91 2.09
C PHE A 39 -5.63 -4.03 2.31
N HIS A 40 -4.48 -4.57 2.73
CA HIS A 40 -3.36 -3.73 3.19
C HIS A 40 -2.77 -2.83 2.09
N MET A 41 -2.69 -3.30 0.84
CA MET A 41 -2.20 -2.48 -0.28
C MET A 41 -3.25 -1.47 -0.76
N PRO A 42 -4.52 -1.85 -0.98
CA PRO A 42 -5.60 -0.90 -1.26
C PRO A 42 -5.69 0.27 -0.27
N LEU A 43 -5.43 0.04 1.02
CA LEU A 43 -5.45 1.08 2.05
C LEU A 43 -4.60 2.32 1.70
N PHE A 44 -3.41 2.12 1.12
CA PHE A 44 -2.54 3.24 0.77
C PHE A 44 -3.07 4.05 -0.42
N PHE A 45 -3.72 3.41 -1.38
CA PHE A 45 -4.43 4.10 -2.45
C PHE A 45 -5.62 4.90 -1.90
N VAL A 46 -6.45 4.28 -1.04
CA VAL A 46 -7.57 4.95 -0.36
C VAL A 46 -7.07 6.16 0.44
N LEU A 47 -5.99 6.03 1.23
CA LEU A 47 -5.40 7.14 1.99
C LEU A 47 -4.87 8.27 1.10
N SER A 48 -4.35 7.94 -0.08
CA SER A 48 -3.90 8.95 -1.04
C SER A 48 -5.07 9.78 -1.57
N GLY A 49 -6.18 9.13 -1.93
CA GLY A 49 -7.42 9.81 -2.31
C GLY A 49 -8.03 10.61 -1.15
N TYR A 50 -8.05 10.04 0.05
CA TYR A 50 -8.54 10.68 1.27
C TYR A 50 -7.82 12.01 1.59
N THR A 51 -6.51 12.05 1.36
CA THR A 51 -5.68 13.26 1.60
C THR A 51 -5.54 14.15 0.38
N TYR A 52 -6.18 13.79 -0.75
CA TYR A 52 -6.07 14.54 -1.99
C TYR A 52 -6.60 15.96 -1.85
N ARG A 53 -5.90 16.88 -2.50
CA ARG A 53 -6.33 18.26 -2.69
C ARG A 53 -6.33 18.54 -4.18
N ALA A 54 -7.43 19.13 -4.66
CA ALA A 54 -7.54 19.53 -6.04
C ALA A 54 -6.38 20.48 -6.41
N GLN A 55 -5.66 20.12 -7.44
CA GLN A 55 -4.53 20.90 -7.96
C GLN A 55 -4.47 20.74 -9.48
N ARG A 56 -3.90 21.72 -10.16
CA ARG A 56 -3.68 21.64 -11.60
C ARG A 56 -2.61 20.61 -11.90
N ILE A 57 -2.83 19.84 -12.99
CA ILE A 57 -1.82 18.93 -13.51
C ILE A 57 -0.94 19.71 -14.48
N ASP A 58 0.19 20.14 -13.99
CA ASP A 58 1.22 20.85 -14.73
C ASP A 58 2.59 20.20 -14.53
N LYS A 59 3.62 20.80 -15.12
CA LYS A 59 5.00 20.33 -15.01
C LYS A 59 5.46 20.26 -13.54
N GLU A 60 5.04 21.22 -12.71
CA GLU A 60 5.42 21.27 -11.29
C GLU A 60 4.81 20.09 -10.53
N PHE A 61 3.52 19.81 -10.73
CA PHE A 61 2.86 18.63 -10.18
C PHE A 61 3.59 17.34 -10.56
N LEU A 62 3.87 17.15 -11.85
CA LEU A 62 4.53 15.94 -12.34
C LEU A 62 5.93 15.80 -11.75
N MET A 63 6.74 16.87 -11.79
CA MET A 63 8.09 16.85 -11.22
C MET A 63 8.10 16.58 -9.73
N LYS A 64 7.10 17.10 -8.99
CA LYS A 64 6.94 16.79 -7.57
C LYS A 64 6.66 15.30 -7.35
N LYS A 65 5.78 14.67 -8.14
CA LYS A 65 5.49 13.23 -8.03
C LYS A 65 6.69 12.36 -8.43
N ILE A 66 7.40 12.74 -9.48
CA ILE A 66 8.65 12.09 -9.86
C ILE A 66 9.64 12.13 -8.68
N LYS A 67 9.91 13.30 -8.12
CA LYS A 67 10.88 13.48 -7.02
C LYS A 67 10.47 12.75 -5.74
N THR A 68 9.18 12.67 -5.42
CA THR A 68 8.72 12.13 -4.13
C THR A 68 8.32 10.67 -4.16
N ILE A 69 8.10 10.07 -5.33
CA ILE A 69 7.68 8.67 -5.46
C ILE A 69 8.64 7.89 -6.37
N TYR A 70 8.87 8.36 -7.60
CA TYR A 70 9.62 7.60 -8.59
C TYR A 70 11.13 7.62 -8.36
N VAL A 71 11.71 8.76 -7.98
CA VAL A 71 13.14 8.84 -7.64
C VAL A 71 13.50 7.98 -6.43
N PRO A 72 12.76 8.00 -5.30
CA PRO A 72 12.97 7.04 -4.21
C PRO A 72 12.91 5.58 -4.68
N PHE A 73 11.92 5.23 -5.51
CA PHE A 73 11.82 3.90 -6.10
C PHE A 73 13.11 3.51 -6.84
N LEU A 74 13.56 4.36 -7.79
CA LEU A 74 14.77 4.07 -8.58
C LEU A 74 15.99 3.89 -7.68
N LEU A 75 16.18 4.78 -6.70
CA LEU A 75 17.34 4.71 -5.80
C LEU A 75 17.38 3.39 -5.02
N PHE A 76 16.26 3.02 -4.39
CA PHE A 76 16.22 1.78 -3.61
C PHE A 76 16.27 0.54 -4.49
N ALA A 77 15.62 0.56 -5.66
CA ALA A 77 15.71 -0.55 -6.60
C ALA A 77 17.14 -0.78 -7.09
N LEU A 78 17.90 0.29 -7.33
CA LEU A 78 19.30 0.21 -7.73
C LEU A 78 20.22 -0.24 -6.59
N ILE A 79 20.04 0.30 -5.37
CA ILE A 79 20.83 -0.09 -4.18
C ILE A 79 20.65 -1.59 -3.89
N PHE A 80 19.46 -2.13 -4.09
CA PHE A 80 19.15 -3.54 -3.81
C PHE A 80 19.26 -4.45 -5.02
N CYS A 81 19.60 -3.92 -6.19
CA CYS A 81 19.79 -4.71 -7.39
C CYS A 81 21.07 -5.57 -7.27
N ARG A 82 20.92 -6.85 -7.53
CA ARG A 82 22.04 -7.82 -7.56
C ARG A 82 22.41 -8.21 -8.99
N GLY A 83 21.69 -7.66 -9.96
CA GLY A 83 21.84 -7.97 -11.38
C GLY A 83 22.92 -7.17 -12.07
N GLU A 84 23.18 -7.53 -13.33
CA GLU A 84 24.10 -6.87 -14.23
C GLU A 84 23.56 -5.50 -14.71
N MET A 85 24.38 -4.74 -15.44
CA MET A 85 23.99 -3.43 -16.00
C MET A 85 22.73 -3.49 -16.89
N SER A 86 22.45 -4.62 -17.53
CA SER A 86 21.20 -4.85 -18.30
C SER A 86 19.93 -4.75 -17.45
N SER A 87 20.04 -4.94 -16.12
CA SER A 87 18.91 -4.88 -15.18
C SER A 87 18.29 -3.49 -15.05
N TRP A 88 18.97 -2.43 -15.46
CA TRP A 88 18.46 -1.05 -15.37
C TRP A 88 17.17 -0.84 -16.18
N ALA A 89 17.10 -1.47 -17.36
CA ALA A 89 15.90 -1.39 -18.20
C ALA A 89 14.67 -1.99 -17.49
N TYR A 90 14.86 -3.12 -16.81
CA TYR A 90 13.79 -3.77 -16.05
C TYR A 90 13.38 -2.95 -14.81
N ILE A 91 14.34 -2.34 -14.13
CA ILE A 91 14.04 -1.42 -13.02
C ILE A 91 13.26 -0.21 -13.53
N ALA A 92 13.67 0.41 -14.62
CA ALA A 92 12.97 1.54 -15.23
C ALA A 92 11.57 1.15 -15.72
N TYR A 93 11.39 -0.08 -16.19
CA TYR A 93 10.08 -0.62 -16.58
C TYR A 93 9.12 -0.72 -15.38
N GLY A 94 9.63 -1.04 -14.20
CA GLY A 94 8.97 -0.88 -12.91
C GLY A 94 7.80 -1.81 -12.62
N SER A 95 7.63 -2.90 -13.39
CA SER A 95 6.64 -3.93 -13.06
C SER A 95 7.20 -4.92 -12.03
N ARG A 96 6.33 -5.62 -11.30
CA ARG A 96 6.74 -6.66 -10.35
C ARG A 96 7.60 -7.75 -11.02
N ASN A 97 7.16 -8.23 -12.20
CA ASN A 97 7.88 -9.28 -12.92
C ASN A 97 9.25 -8.79 -13.42
N ALA A 98 9.33 -7.56 -13.93
CA ALA A 98 10.59 -6.97 -14.37
C ALA A 98 11.55 -6.75 -13.20
N LEU A 99 11.07 -6.37 -12.02
CA LEU A 99 11.88 -6.25 -10.81
C LEU A 99 12.43 -7.61 -10.34
N ASP A 100 11.64 -8.67 -10.47
CA ASP A 100 12.08 -10.04 -10.18
C ASP A 100 13.22 -10.47 -11.13
N ILE A 101 13.03 -10.24 -12.43
CA ILE A 101 14.06 -10.49 -13.46
C ILE A 101 15.32 -9.67 -13.19
N ALA A 102 15.19 -8.42 -12.73
CA ALA A 102 16.31 -7.57 -12.35
C ALA A 102 17.05 -8.06 -11.09
N GLY A 103 16.50 -9.03 -10.36
CA GLY A 103 17.09 -9.51 -9.10
C GLY A 103 17.06 -8.47 -7.97
N THR A 104 16.07 -7.56 -8.03
CA THR A 104 15.83 -6.58 -6.96
C THR A 104 14.57 -6.94 -6.16
N TYR A 105 14.28 -6.17 -5.12
CA TYR A 105 13.13 -6.44 -4.26
C TYR A 105 11.81 -6.19 -4.98
N THR A 106 11.05 -7.25 -5.19
CA THR A 106 9.73 -7.20 -5.85
C THR A 106 8.71 -6.36 -5.09
N VAL A 107 8.84 -6.23 -3.76
CA VAL A 107 7.97 -5.37 -2.93
C VAL A 107 7.97 -3.89 -3.36
N LEU A 108 9.01 -3.45 -4.09
CA LEU A 108 9.09 -2.10 -4.63
C LEU A 108 8.10 -1.83 -5.78
N TRP A 109 7.44 -2.88 -6.32
CA TRP A 109 6.44 -2.77 -7.38
C TRP A 109 5.36 -1.73 -7.08
N PHE A 110 5.07 -1.56 -5.80
CA PHE A 110 4.02 -0.64 -5.34
C PHE A 110 4.34 0.83 -5.71
N LEU A 111 5.59 1.27 -5.65
CA LEU A 111 5.93 2.68 -5.88
C LEU A 111 5.67 3.14 -7.32
N PRO A 112 6.15 2.44 -8.38
CA PRO A 112 5.81 2.81 -9.75
C PRO A 112 4.32 2.66 -10.03
N CYS A 113 3.65 1.63 -9.51
CA CYS A 113 2.21 1.47 -9.59
C CYS A 113 1.48 2.65 -8.92
N PHE A 114 1.88 3.03 -7.72
CA PHE A 114 1.31 4.16 -6.99
C PHE A 114 1.53 5.49 -7.72
N PHE A 115 2.71 5.68 -8.32
CA PHE A 115 3.00 6.83 -9.16
C PHE A 115 2.04 6.94 -10.34
N ALA A 116 1.85 5.86 -11.09
CA ALA A 116 0.91 5.82 -12.21
C ALA A 116 -0.54 6.06 -11.75
N ALA A 117 -0.97 5.40 -10.65
CA ALA A 117 -2.31 5.56 -10.11
C ALA A 117 -2.60 7.00 -9.65
N VAL A 118 -1.63 7.69 -9.03
CA VAL A 118 -1.78 9.11 -8.62
C VAL A 118 -1.98 10.01 -9.83
N ILE A 119 -1.29 9.75 -10.94
CA ILE A 119 -1.44 10.53 -12.17
C ILE A 119 -2.82 10.26 -12.78
N LEU A 120 -3.22 9.00 -12.93
CA LEU A 120 -4.54 8.61 -13.43
C LEU A 120 -5.66 9.24 -12.59
N PHE A 121 -5.60 9.10 -11.27
CA PHE A 121 -6.58 9.70 -10.38
C PHE A 121 -6.63 11.23 -10.51
N ALA A 122 -5.49 11.91 -10.59
CA ALA A 122 -5.46 13.36 -10.76
C ALA A 122 -6.07 13.77 -12.11
N LEU A 123 -5.84 13.02 -13.20
CA LEU A 123 -6.48 13.24 -14.50
C LEU A 123 -7.99 13.11 -14.38
N CYS A 124 -8.50 12.02 -13.78
CA CYS A 124 -9.91 11.83 -13.51
C CYS A 124 -10.52 13.02 -12.77
N MET A 125 -9.92 13.43 -11.67
CA MET A 125 -10.43 14.56 -10.87
C MET A 125 -10.43 15.90 -11.61
N ASN A 126 -9.51 16.11 -12.54
CA ASN A 126 -9.48 17.32 -13.39
C ASN A 126 -10.56 17.32 -14.49
N ILE A 127 -10.93 16.13 -15.02
CA ILE A 127 -11.99 15.98 -16.03
C ILE A 127 -13.36 16.14 -15.39
N ILE A 128 -13.59 15.54 -14.21
CA ILE A 128 -14.89 15.55 -13.51
C ILE A 128 -15.37 16.97 -13.22
N LYS A 129 -14.48 17.87 -12.77
CA LYS A 129 -14.79 19.29 -12.45
C LYS A 129 -16.14 19.51 -11.78
N GLY A 130 -16.49 18.63 -10.80
CA GLY A 130 -17.74 18.71 -10.04
C GLY A 130 -18.97 18.03 -10.68
N LYS A 131 -18.87 17.44 -11.86
CA LYS A 131 -19.95 16.69 -12.49
C LYS A 131 -19.96 15.25 -11.99
N LYS A 132 -20.73 14.97 -10.94
CA LYS A 132 -20.75 13.65 -10.25
C LYS A 132 -21.07 12.45 -11.15
N TRP A 133 -21.84 12.61 -12.23
CA TRP A 133 -22.14 11.53 -13.16
C TRP A 133 -20.93 11.09 -13.99
N LEU A 134 -20.01 12.03 -14.31
CA LEU A 134 -18.76 11.68 -14.99
C LEU A 134 -17.90 10.75 -14.13
N LEU A 135 -17.98 10.86 -12.82
CA LEU A 135 -17.26 9.96 -11.90
C LEU A 135 -17.62 8.50 -12.14
N LEU A 136 -18.92 8.19 -12.28
CA LEU A 136 -19.37 6.81 -12.54
C LEU A 136 -18.82 6.30 -13.87
N VAL A 137 -18.82 7.15 -14.90
CA VAL A 137 -18.24 6.80 -16.20
C VAL A 137 -16.75 6.54 -16.10
N GLU A 138 -16.01 7.39 -15.39
CA GLU A 138 -14.55 7.23 -15.23
C GLU A 138 -14.18 5.99 -14.42
N VAL A 139 -14.89 5.74 -13.31
CA VAL A 139 -14.71 4.50 -12.53
C VAL A 139 -15.00 3.28 -13.40
N ALA A 140 -16.09 3.30 -14.18
CA ALA A 140 -16.40 2.22 -15.10
C ALA A 140 -15.29 2.03 -16.17
N LEU A 141 -14.77 3.11 -16.75
CA LEU A 141 -13.67 3.03 -17.74
C LEU A 141 -12.37 2.49 -17.10
N LEU A 142 -12.04 2.88 -15.87
CA LEU A 142 -10.89 2.35 -15.17
C LEU A 142 -11.04 0.85 -14.88
N LEU A 143 -12.23 0.40 -14.47
CA LEU A 143 -12.51 -1.02 -14.22
C LEU A 143 -12.50 -1.83 -15.53
N VAL A 144 -13.13 -1.33 -16.58
CA VAL A 144 -13.08 -1.97 -17.91
C VAL A 144 -11.64 -2.05 -18.40
N GLY A 145 -10.87 -0.97 -18.25
CA GLY A 145 -9.45 -0.97 -18.58
C GLY A 145 -8.65 -2.04 -17.81
N ALA A 146 -8.93 -2.22 -16.51
CA ALA A 146 -8.27 -3.25 -15.71
C ALA A 146 -8.63 -4.68 -16.18
N VAL A 147 -9.90 -4.93 -16.49
CA VAL A 147 -10.35 -6.23 -17.06
C VAL A 147 -9.72 -6.50 -18.43
N VAL A 148 -9.66 -5.49 -19.30
CA VAL A 148 -8.98 -5.62 -20.61
C VAL A 148 -7.50 -5.92 -20.43
N CYS A 149 -6.83 -5.24 -19.49
CA CYS A 149 -5.43 -5.52 -19.17
C CYS A 149 -5.23 -6.97 -18.70
N ASP A 150 -6.10 -7.46 -17.81
CA ASP A 150 -6.04 -8.84 -17.31
C ASP A 150 -6.21 -9.85 -18.45
N TYR A 151 -7.18 -9.65 -19.33
CA TYR A 151 -7.37 -10.47 -20.53
C TYR A 151 -6.14 -10.45 -21.46
N LEU A 152 -5.59 -9.28 -21.75
CA LEU A 152 -4.42 -9.14 -22.62
C LEU A 152 -3.16 -9.75 -21.98
N LYS A 153 -3.04 -9.76 -20.66
CA LYS A 153 -1.95 -10.43 -19.95
C LYS A 153 -1.93 -11.95 -20.24
N GLY A 154 -3.09 -12.57 -20.30
CA GLY A 154 -3.21 -13.97 -20.72
C GLY A 154 -2.93 -14.21 -22.21
N ALA A 155 -3.25 -13.24 -23.08
CA ALA A 155 -3.17 -13.37 -24.56
C ALA A 155 -1.80 -13.00 -25.14
N GLN A 156 -1.01 -12.17 -24.46
CA GLN A 156 0.26 -11.61 -24.97
C GLN A 156 1.48 -12.13 -24.20
N PRO A 157 2.34 -12.97 -24.82
CA PRO A 157 3.49 -13.58 -24.13
C PRO A 157 4.46 -12.55 -23.51
N MET A 158 4.63 -11.39 -24.15
CA MET A 158 5.49 -10.33 -23.64
C MET A 158 4.94 -9.72 -22.35
N ILE A 159 3.63 -9.47 -22.30
CA ILE A 159 2.95 -8.94 -21.11
C ILE A 159 2.90 -10.00 -20.01
N ALA A 160 2.65 -11.25 -20.35
CA ALA A 160 2.70 -12.37 -19.41
C ALA A 160 4.08 -12.47 -18.74
N LYS A 161 5.17 -12.31 -19.50
CA LYS A 161 6.54 -12.40 -19.00
C LYS A 161 6.95 -11.19 -18.16
N TYR A 162 6.74 -9.98 -18.65
CA TYR A 162 7.27 -8.75 -18.04
C TYR A 162 6.24 -7.99 -17.20
N GLY A 163 4.95 -8.30 -17.29
CA GLY A 163 3.87 -7.48 -16.74
C GLY A 163 3.66 -6.19 -17.54
N TYR A 164 2.77 -5.34 -17.07
CA TYR A 164 2.62 -3.98 -17.61
C TYR A 164 3.65 -3.02 -17.01
N PRO A 165 4.16 -2.03 -17.79
CA PRO A 165 5.02 -0.98 -17.24
C PRO A 165 4.34 -0.33 -16.03
N PHE A 166 5.10 -0.11 -14.96
CA PHE A 166 4.59 0.48 -13.72
C PHE A 166 3.44 -0.31 -13.06
N ASN A 167 3.24 -1.59 -13.37
CA ASN A 167 2.02 -2.33 -13.00
C ASN A 167 0.75 -1.53 -13.35
N PHE A 168 0.65 -1.06 -14.59
CA PHE A 168 -0.40 -0.15 -15.04
C PHE A 168 -1.81 -0.73 -14.86
N ASP A 169 -1.96 -2.04 -15.03
CA ASP A 169 -3.18 -2.80 -14.73
C ASP A 169 -3.63 -2.60 -13.26
N MET A 170 -2.71 -2.70 -12.33
CA MET A 170 -2.97 -2.45 -10.90
C MET A 170 -3.12 -0.97 -10.59
N ALA A 171 -2.48 -0.08 -11.37
CA ALA A 171 -2.63 1.36 -11.20
C ALA A 171 -4.06 1.84 -11.54
N LEU A 172 -4.73 1.21 -12.51
CA LEU A 172 -6.14 1.48 -12.82
C LEU A 172 -7.03 1.17 -11.60
N ILE A 173 -6.84 0.01 -10.99
CA ILE A 173 -7.56 -0.40 -9.77
C ILE A 173 -7.19 0.53 -8.60
N GLY A 174 -5.93 0.89 -8.45
CA GLY A 174 -5.45 1.85 -7.46
C GLY A 174 -6.12 3.21 -7.59
N ALA A 175 -6.33 3.70 -8.81
CA ALA A 175 -7.05 4.96 -9.07
C ALA A 175 -8.52 4.88 -8.62
N VAL A 176 -9.21 3.73 -8.81
CA VAL A 176 -10.57 3.52 -8.29
C VAL A 176 -10.59 3.61 -6.76
N PHE A 177 -9.63 2.97 -6.06
CA PHE A 177 -9.51 3.10 -4.61
C PHE A 177 -9.22 4.53 -4.15
N MET A 178 -8.45 5.31 -4.92
CA MET A 178 -8.23 6.73 -4.63
C MET A 178 -9.53 7.55 -4.76
N VAL A 179 -10.36 7.26 -5.76
CA VAL A 179 -11.68 7.89 -5.91
C VAL A 179 -12.54 7.61 -4.67
N ALA A 180 -12.61 6.35 -4.22
CA ALA A 180 -13.35 6.00 -3.02
C ALA A 180 -12.82 6.74 -1.77
N GLY A 181 -11.49 6.80 -1.61
CA GLY A 181 -10.84 7.50 -0.51
C GLY A 181 -11.19 8.98 -0.46
N TYR A 182 -11.27 9.65 -1.61
CA TYR A 182 -11.67 11.05 -1.70
C TYR A 182 -13.07 11.31 -1.11
N TYR A 183 -14.01 10.39 -1.36
CA TYR A 183 -15.37 10.50 -0.81
C TYR A 183 -15.46 10.04 0.65
N PHE A 184 -14.64 9.09 1.09
CA PHE A 184 -14.59 8.65 2.49
C PHE A 184 -14.28 9.78 3.46
N LYS A 185 -13.53 10.77 3.01
CA LYS A 185 -13.21 11.95 3.83
C LYS A 185 -14.47 12.62 4.37
N GLN A 186 -15.46 12.89 3.51
CA GLN A 186 -16.71 13.56 3.90
C GLN A 186 -17.51 12.70 4.89
N ILE A 187 -17.56 11.40 4.67
CA ILE A 187 -18.29 10.45 5.52
C ILE A 187 -17.63 10.37 6.91
N ILE A 188 -16.31 10.21 6.96
CA ILE A 188 -15.56 10.12 8.22
C ILE A 188 -15.64 11.45 9.02
N GLU A 189 -15.54 12.59 8.35
CA GLU A 189 -15.68 13.90 9.00
C GLU A 189 -17.08 14.07 9.61
N TRP A 190 -18.13 13.60 8.92
CA TRP A 190 -19.49 13.62 9.45
C TRP A 190 -19.64 12.77 10.70
N PHE A 191 -19.18 11.50 10.69
CA PHE A 191 -19.20 10.63 11.86
C PHE A 191 -18.41 11.22 13.03
N ASN A 192 -17.21 11.76 12.73
CA ASN A 192 -16.32 12.30 13.75
C ASN A 192 -16.90 13.54 14.47
N SER A 193 -17.68 14.36 13.75
CA SER A 193 -18.24 15.60 14.31
C SER A 193 -19.47 15.38 15.17
N LYS A 194 -20.26 14.33 14.91
CA LYS A 194 -21.61 14.24 15.46
C LYS A 194 -21.95 12.95 16.24
N LYS A 195 -21.32 11.82 15.95
CA LYS A 195 -21.77 10.51 16.47
C LYS A 195 -20.60 9.54 16.69
N GLN A 196 -19.73 9.82 17.65
CA GLN A 196 -18.56 8.96 17.94
C GLN A 196 -18.95 7.50 18.25
N LEU A 197 -20.02 7.28 19.00
CA LEU A 197 -20.49 5.91 19.31
C LEU A 197 -20.90 5.16 18.03
N LEU A 198 -21.54 5.86 17.09
CA LEU A 198 -21.88 5.27 15.79
C LEU A 198 -20.63 4.93 14.98
N LEU A 199 -19.58 5.76 15.03
CA LEU A 199 -18.30 5.44 14.39
C LEU A 199 -17.69 4.17 15.00
N ILE A 200 -17.68 4.02 16.31
CA ILE A 200 -17.20 2.81 16.99
C ILE A 200 -17.97 1.59 16.53
N ALA A 201 -19.30 1.65 16.60
CA ALA A 201 -20.16 0.54 16.18
C ALA A 201 -19.92 0.17 14.70
N THR A 202 -19.83 1.18 13.82
CA THR A 202 -19.54 0.97 12.40
C THR A 202 -18.17 0.29 12.21
N VAL A 203 -17.11 0.77 12.87
CA VAL A 203 -15.79 0.16 12.80
C VAL A 203 -15.82 -1.31 13.22
N VAL A 204 -16.47 -1.62 14.35
CA VAL A 204 -16.58 -3.01 14.84
C VAL A 204 -17.31 -3.90 13.84
N VAL A 205 -18.45 -3.45 13.32
CA VAL A 205 -19.25 -4.22 12.35
C VAL A 205 -18.45 -4.45 11.06
N LEU A 206 -17.78 -3.42 10.55
CA LEU A 206 -16.98 -3.55 9.34
C LEU A 206 -15.79 -4.49 9.54
N PHE A 207 -15.11 -4.44 10.68
CA PHE A 207 -14.06 -5.40 11.02
C PHE A 207 -14.59 -6.84 11.02
N ALA A 208 -15.74 -7.09 11.63
CA ALA A 208 -16.34 -8.43 11.68
C ALA A 208 -16.71 -8.93 10.27
N ILE A 209 -17.40 -8.11 9.47
CA ILE A 209 -17.81 -8.48 8.12
C ILE A 209 -16.57 -8.76 7.24
N THR A 210 -15.62 -7.82 7.22
CA THR A 210 -14.45 -7.95 6.35
C THR A 210 -13.51 -9.07 6.78
N SER A 211 -13.39 -9.35 8.09
CA SER A 211 -12.63 -10.51 8.56
C SER A 211 -13.27 -11.81 8.06
N TYR A 212 -14.59 -11.96 8.20
CA TYR A 212 -15.29 -13.14 7.70
C TYR A 212 -15.16 -13.30 6.18
N THR A 213 -15.41 -12.23 5.42
CA THR A 213 -15.37 -12.29 3.95
C THR A 213 -13.98 -12.41 3.37
N ALA A 214 -12.93 -11.98 4.08
CA ALA A 214 -11.55 -12.23 3.70
C ALA A 214 -11.22 -13.72 3.68
N PHE A 215 -11.74 -14.50 4.64
CA PHE A 215 -11.49 -15.94 4.72
C PHE A 215 -12.24 -16.76 3.67
N ILE A 216 -13.31 -16.26 3.09
CA ILE A 216 -14.02 -16.95 2.00
C ILE A 216 -13.55 -16.54 0.60
N ASN A 217 -12.75 -15.49 0.48
CA ASN A 217 -12.17 -15.06 -0.79
C ASN A 217 -10.81 -15.73 -1.01
N LEU A 218 -10.83 -16.92 -1.58
CA LEU A 218 -9.64 -17.74 -1.85
C LEU A 218 -9.30 -17.71 -3.34
N PRO A 219 -8.43 -16.78 -3.80
CA PRO A 219 -7.93 -16.81 -5.16
C PRO A 219 -6.96 -17.98 -5.36
N GLU A 220 -6.81 -18.44 -6.60
CA GLU A 220 -5.66 -19.23 -6.99
C GLU A 220 -4.41 -18.37 -6.80
N SER A 221 -3.68 -18.61 -5.72
CA SER A 221 -2.49 -17.86 -5.37
C SER A 221 -1.23 -18.52 -5.93
N LEU A 222 -0.13 -17.75 -5.98
CA LEU A 222 1.20 -18.28 -6.29
C LEU A 222 1.66 -19.36 -5.31
N ASN A 223 1.06 -19.40 -4.11
CA ASN A 223 1.32 -20.41 -3.08
C ASN A 223 0.04 -21.18 -2.76
N PRO A 224 -0.18 -22.37 -3.36
CA PRO A 224 -1.37 -23.18 -3.10
C PRO A 224 -1.52 -23.60 -1.62
N ALA A 225 -0.43 -23.64 -0.85
CA ALA A 225 -0.46 -23.99 0.57
C ALA A 225 -0.96 -22.81 1.46
N CYS A 226 -1.00 -21.59 0.93
CA CYS A 226 -1.50 -20.42 1.62
C CYS A 226 -2.18 -19.48 0.61
N PRO A 227 -3.38 -19.82 0.12
CA PRO A 227 -4.10 -19.01 -0.83
C PRO A 227 -4.52 -17.69 -0.18
N HIS A 228 -4.15 -16.58 -0.81
CA HIS A 228 -4.54 -15.24 -0.38
C HIS A 228 -4.61 -14.28 -1.57
N VAL A 229 -5.36 -13.20 -1.43
CA VAL A 229 -5.38 -12.12 -2.43
C VAL A 229 -3.97 -11.58 -2.60
N GLU A 230 -3.49 -11.43 -3.84
CA GLU A 230 -2.20 -10.81 -4.12
C GLU A 230 -2.32 -9.79 -5.25
N MET A 231 -2.48 -8.51 -4.87
CA MET A 231 -2.66 -7.40 -5.81
C MET A 231 -1.48 -7.24 -6.76
N SER A 232 -0.25 -7.58 -6.36
CA SER A 232 0.94 -7.39 -7.18
C SER A 232 0.93 -8.20 -8.48
N VAL A 233 0.19 -9.30 -8.51
CA VAL A 233 0.08 -10.22 -9.67
C VAL A 233 -1.34 -10.30 -10.24
N GLY A 234 -2.31 -9.62 -9.62
CA GLY A 234 -3.70 -9.64 -10.05
C GLY A 234 -4.50 -10.85 -9.54
N ALA A 235 -4.03 -11.53 -8.49
CA ALA A 235 -4.76 -12.63 -7.88
C ALA A 235 -5.81 -12.11 -6.90
N PHE A 236 -7.01 -11.81 -7.38
CA PHE A 236 -8.08 -11.18 -6.58
C PHE A 236 -9.12 -12.16 -6.04
N GLY A 237 -9.20 -13.39 -6.59
CA GLY A 237 -10.30 -14.29 -6.34
C GLY A 237 -11.61 -13.71 -6.87
N ASN A 238 -12.63 -13.62 -6.03
CA ASN A 238 -13.85 -12.92 -6.39
C ASN A 238 -13.64 -11.40 -6.33
N TRP A 239 -13.74 -10.73 -7.46
CA TRP A 239 -13.52 -9.27 -7.58
C TRP A 239 -14.45 -8.46 -6.67
N GLY A 240 -15.73 -8.86 -6.54
CA GLY A 240 -16.68 -8.19 -5.66
C GLY A 240 -16.25 -8.26 -4.19
N LEU A 241 -15.83 -9.44 -3.72
CA LEU A 241 -15.31 -9.62 -2.37
C LEU A 241 -14.00 -8.85 -2.15
N PHE A 242 -13.10 -8.85 -3.14
CA PHE A 242 -11.87 -8.07 -3.06
C PHE A 242 -12.13 -6.57 -2.87
N PHE A 243 -12.97 -5.97 -3.75
CA PHE A 243 -13.29 -4.54 -3.64
C PHE A 243 -14.03 -4.22 -2.33
N MET A 244 -14.98 -5.06 -1.95
CA MET A 244 -15.73 -4.89 -0.70
C MET A 244 -14.79 -4.92 0.51
N ASN A 245 -13.95 -5.95 0.63
CA ASN A 245 -12.99 -6.08 1.74
C ASN A 245 -12.02 -4.91 1.79
N ALA A 246 -11.44 -4.55 0.64
CA ALA A 246 -10.49 -3.46 0.54
C ALA A 246 -11.08 -2.11 0.96
N LEU A 247 -12.30 -1.79 0.51
CA LEU A 247 -12.96 -0.52 0.81
C LEU A 247 -13.47 -0.47 2.25
N LEU A 248 -14.19 -1.51 2.70
CA LEU A 248 -14.77 -1.51 4.04
C LEU A 248 -13.70 -1.53 5.13
N MET A 249 -12.64 -2.35 4.97
CA MET A 249 -11.54 -2.38 5.94
C MET A 249 -10.72 -1.08 5.90
N SER A 250 -10.48 -0.48 4.73
CA SER A 250 -9.82 0.83 4.66
C SER A 250 -10.63 1.90 5.39
N PHE A 251 -11.96 1.92 5.23
CA PHE A 251 -12.84 2.82 5.96
C PHE A 251 -12.76 2.57 7.47
N ALA A 252 -12.81 1.31 7.90
CA ALA A 252 -12.73 0.92 9.31
C ALA A 252 -11.38 1.33 9.94
N LEU A 253 -10.25 1.13 9.23
CA LEU A 253 -8.92 1.50 9.70
C LEU A 253 -8.74 3.02 9.80
N ILE A 254 -9.31 3.80 8.88
CA ILE A 254 -9.32 5.27 8.99
C ILE A 254 -10.16 5.69 10.21
N GLY A 255 -11.36 5.11 10.38
CA GLY A 255 -12.21 5.35 11.54
C GLY A 255 -11.53 4.99 12.87
N LEU A 256 -10.88 3.82 12.94
CA LEU A 256 -10.08 3.39 14.08
C LEU A 256 -8.95 4.38 14.37
N SER A 257 -8.27 4.87 13.32
CA SER A 257 -7.18 5.84 13.48
C SER A 257 -7.66 7.17 14.04
N VAL A 258 -8.86 7.62 13.65
CA VAL A 258 -9.52 8.81 14.23
C VAL A 258 -9.82 8.60 15.71
N LEU A 259 -10.34 7.43 16.10
CA LEU A 259 -10.61 7.10 17.51
C LEU A 259 -9.31 7.02 18.30
N PHE A 260 -8.29 6.33 17.77
CA PHE A 260 -6.98 6.23 18.39
C PHE A 260 -6.34 7.61 18.61
N ASP A 261 -6.43 8.50 17.64
CA ASP A 261 -5.90 9.86 17.71
C ASP A 261 -6.52 10.67 18.84
N LYS A 262 -7.82 10.47 19.10
CA LYS A 262 -8.55 11.11 20.19
C LYS A 262 -8.21 10.55 21.57
N TRP A 263 -8.03 9.22 21.67
CA TRP A 263 -7.87 8.55 22.97
C TRP A 263 -6.41 8.49 23.43
N VAL A 264 -5.45 8.46 22.49
CA VAL A 264 -4.03 8.33 22.81
C VAL A 264 -3.34 9.68 22.74
N GLY A 265 -2.92 10.22 23.87
CA GLY A 265 -2.28 11.53 23.98
C GLY A 265 -0.87 11.55 23.37
N LYS A 266 0.11 10.90 24.01
CA LYS A 266 1.51 10.88 23.55
C LYS A 266 1.78 9.71 22.60
N LYS A 267 1.87 9.98 21.30
CA LYS A 267 2.04 8.98 20.23
C LYS A 267 3.21 9.28 19.28
N LYS A 268 4.27 9.92 19.80
CA LYS A 268 5.41 10.37 18.97
C LYS A 268 6.01 9.28 18.09
N LEU A 269 6.19 8.05 18.61
CA LEU A 269 6.75 6.93 17.83
C LEU A 269 5.81 6.50 16.72
N VAL A 270 4.52 6.38 16.99
CA VAL A 270 3.48 6.03 16.01
C VAL A 270 3.46 7.04 14.85
N LEU A 271 3.43 8.33 15.19
CA LEU A 271 3.48 9.40 14.19
C LEU A 271 4.80 9.39 13.41
N PHE A 272 5.93 9.14 14.08
CA PHE A 272 7.23 9.03 13.39
C PHE A 272 7.23 7.90 12.36
N ILE A 273 6.73 6.71 12.72
CA ILE A 273 6.64 5.55 11.81
C ILE A 273 5.70 5.88 10.64
N GLY A 274 4.50 6.38 10.92
CA GLY A 274 3.52 6.72 9.87
C GLY A 274 4.02 7.80 8.90
N GLN A 275 4.74 8.81 9.41
CA GLN A 275 5.36 9.87 8.61
C GLN A 275 6.47 9.37 7.69
N ASN A 276 7.10 8.27 8.02
CA ASN A 276 8.21 7.70 7.27
C ASN A 276 7.85 6.34 6.65
N SER A 277 6.56 6.03 6.54
CA SER A 277 6.06 4.75 6.02
C SER A 277 6.59 4.41 4.62
N LEU A 278 6.80 5.39 3.74
CA LEU A 278 7.38 5.18 2.42
C LEU A 278 8.85 4.71 2.51
N THR A 279 9.67 5.33 3.36
CA THR A 279 11.05 4.88 3.58
C THR A 279 11.08 3.47 4.16
N ILE A 280 10.22 3.19 5.14
CA ILE A 280 10.11 1.86 5.74
C ILE A 280 9.69 0.83 4.68
N LEU A 281 8.73 1.18 3.82
CA LEU A 281 8.31 0.34 2.70
C LEU A 281 9.50 0.01 1.76
N CYS A 282 10.39 0.94 1.54
CA CYS A 282 11.55 0.70 0.68
C CYS A 282 12.60 -0.24 1.30
N VAL A 283 12.78 -0.22 2.62
CA VAL A 283 13.89 -0.93 3.28
C VAL A 283 13.48 -2.20 4.03
N HIS A 284 12.18 -2.37 4.36
CA HIS A 284 11.73 -3.48 5.21
C HIS A 284 12.11 -4.85 4.65
N GLY A 285 12.00 -5.06 3.35
CA GLY A 285 12.34 -6.34 2.72
C GLY A 285 13.79 -6.75 2.95
N THR A 286 14.74 -5.81 2.82
CA THR A 286 16.16 -6.06 3.10
C THR A 286 16.39 -6.37 4.56
N ILE A 287 15.76 -5.61 5.45
CA ILE A 287 15.91 -5.81 6.90
C ILE A 287 15.29 -7.16 7.30
N LEU A 288 14.13 -7.54 6.72
CA LEU A 288 13.51 -8.85 6.96
C LEU A 288 14.40 -10.01 6.50
N LEU A 289 15.07 -9.86 5.34
CA LEU A 289 16.03 -10.87 4.90
C LEU A 289 17.21 -11.00 5.86
N ALA A 290 17.70 -9.91 6.44
CA ALA A 290 18.72 -9.96 7.48
C ALA A 290 18.16 -10.58 8.77
N ALA A 291 16.97 -10.17 9.20
CA ALA A 291 16.30 -10.71 10.38
C ALA A 291 16.08 -12.22 10.28
N SER A 292 15.68 -12.73 9.12
CA SER A 292 15.48 -14.18 8.90
C SER A 292 16.75 -15.04 9.14
N LYS A 293 17.94 -14.42 9.00
CA LYS A 293 19.24 -15.06 9.30
C LYS A 293 19.62 -14.96 10.78
N VAL A 294 19.11 -13.96 11.48
CA VAL A 294 19.41 -13.69 12.90
C VAL A 294 18.48 -14.47 13.84
N LEU A 295 17.19 -14.52 13.52
CA LEU A 295 16.18 -15.18 14.36
C LEU A 295 16.54 -16.62 14.77
N PRO A 296 17.02 -17.50 13.85
CA PRO A 296 17.44 -18.84 14.23
C PRO A 296 18.62 -18.86 15.19
N LYS A 297 19.56 -17.90 15.06
CA LYS A 297 20.75 -17.84 15.93
C LYS A 297 20.44 -17.46 17.38
N ILE A 298 19.29 -16.83 17.61
CA ILE A 298 18.80 -16.49 18.95
C ILE A 298 17.71 -17.43 19.45
N GLY A 299 17.60 -18.64 18.84
CA GLY A 299 16.69 -19.70 19.27
C GLY A 299 15.24 -19.56 18.81
N LEU A 300 14.93 -18.62 17.91
CA LEU A 300 13.59 -18.43 17.36
C LEU A 300 13.39 -19.24 16.07
N THR A 301 13.19 -20.56 16.20
CA THR A 301 13.10 -21.53 15.07
C THR A 301 11.78 -22.29 15.01
N GLY A 302 10.85 -22.06 15.93
CA GLY A 302 9.58 -22.80 16.00
C GLY A 302 8.71 -22.62 14.73
N VAL A 303 7.93 -23.64 14.39
CA VAL A 303 7.06 -23.69 13.20
C VAL A 303 5.56 -23.64 13.51
N GLY A 304 5.15 -23.72 14.78
CA GLY A 304 3.75 -23.58 15.17
C GLY A 304 3.29 -22.11 15.16
N ASP A 305 1.99 -21.85 15.06
CA ASP A 305 1.41 -20.52 14.92
C ASP A 305 1.89 -19.51 15.98
N GLY A 306 1.93 -19.92 17.24
CA GLY A 306 2.45 -19.08 18.32
C GLY A 306 3.92 -18.70 18.14
N ALA A 307 4.75 -19.64 17.65
CA ALA A 307 6.15 -19.38 17.36
C ALA A 307 6.31 -18.46 16.14
N LEU A 308 5.51 -18.62 15.10
CA LEU A 308 5.49 -17.75 13.92
C LEU A 308 5.08 -16.33 14.30
N ILE A 309 4.04 -16.17 15.12
CA ILE A 309 3.60 -14.87 15.62
C ILE A 309 4.72 -14.19 16.43
N LEU A 310 5.37 -14.93 17.35
CA LEU A 310 6.49 -14.39 18.15
C LEU A 310 7.65 -13.96 17.25
N GLN A 311 8.06 -14.79 16.29
CA GLN A 311 9.09 -14.43 15.29
C GLN A 311 8.68 -13.19 14.51
N GLY A 312 7.40 -13.09 14.09
CA GLY A 312 6.84 -11.93 13.42
C GLY A 312 6.95 -10.65 14.25
N VAL A 313 6.58 -10.70 15.52
CA VAL A 313 6.67 -9.54 16.44
C VAL A 313 8.13 -9.11 16.63
N VAL A 314 9.04 -10.06 16.85
CA VAL A 314 10.48 -9.74 16.98
C VAL A 314 11.04 -9.15 15.71
N ALA A 315 10.73 -9.74 14.55
CA ALA A 315 11.16 -9.21 13.25
C ALA A 315 10.58 -7.81 12.98
N TYR A 316 9.32 -7.56 13.33
CA TYR A 316 8.71 -6.22 13.24
C TYR A 316 9.51 -5.19 14.05
N VAL A 317 9.84 -5.51 15.29
CA VAL A 317 10.66 -4.61 16.14
C VAL A 317 12.02 -4.34 15.49
N ILE A 318 12.68 -5.39 14.98
CA ILE A 318 13.96 -5.25 14.27
C ILE A 318 13.81 -4.32 13.06
N VAL A 319 12.76 -4.50 12.23
CA VAL A 319 12.50 -3.65 11.07
C VAL A 319 12.33 -2.18 11.49
N ILE A 320 11.51 -1.91 12.51
CA ILE A 320 11.28 -0.54 12.96
C ILE A 320 12.57 0.08 13.49
N VAL A 321 13.29 -0.61 14.37
CA VAL A 321 14.53 -0.10 14.97
C VAL A 321 15.60 0.15 13.90
N MET A 322 15.81 -0.79 12.99
CA MET A 322 16.80 -0.67 11.92
C MET A 322 16.42 0.36 10.84
N SER A 323 15.13 0.66 10.69
CA SER A 323 14.69 1.72 9.78
C SER A 323 14.99 3.13 10.31
N ILE A 324 15.10 3.32 11.63
CA ILE A 324 15.36 4.65 12.23
C ILE A 324 16.65 5.30 11.69
N PRO A 325 17.82 4.65 11.77
CA PRO A 325 19.06 5.24 11.27
C PRO A 325 18.97 5.55 9.76
N VAL A 326 18.36 4.67 8.96
CA VAL A 326 18.15 4.91 7.52
C VAL A 326 17.33 6.16 7.29
N ILE A 327 16.21 6.31 8.01
CA ILE A 327 15.33 7.50 7.95
C ILE A 327 16.11 8.76 8.32
N LEU A 328 16.93 8.71 9.38
CA LEU A 328 17.72 9.86 9.83
C LEU A 328 18.79 10.25 8.81
N LEU A 329 19.47 9.26 8.22
CA LEU A 329 20.47 9.48 7.16
C LEU A 329 19.82 10.15 5.93
N ILE A 330 18.69 9.61 5.45
CA ILE A 330 17.99 10.18 4.29
C ILE A 330 17.56 11.62 4.58
N LYS A 331 16.99 11.88 5.77
CA LYS A 331 16.58 13.24 6.16
C LYS A 331 17.75 14.21 6.24
N ARG A 332 18.93 13.74 6.61
CA ARG A 332 20.14 14.57 6.72
C ARG A 332 20.75 14.86 5.37
N PHE A 333 20.90 13.85 4.50
CA PHE A 333 21.68 13.97 3.26
C PHE A 333 20.82 14.23 2.02
N VAL A 334 19.58 13.74 2.00
CA VAL A 334 18.69 13.83 0.83
C VAL A 334 17.25 14.18 1.25
N PRO A 335 17.02 15.31 1.95
CA PRO A 335 15.71 15.65 2.53
C PRO A 335 14.59 15.70 1.49
N ASN A 336 14.91 16.05 0.25
CA ASN A 336 13.94 16.13 -0.86
C ASN A 336 13.37 14.77 -1.29
N LEU A 337 14.02 13.64 -0.92
CA LEU A 337 13.52 12.30 -1.20
C LEU A 337 12.35 11.88 -0.29
N VAL A 338 12.18 12.52 0.84
CA VAL A 338 11.12 12.20 1.82
C VAL A 338 10.00 13.23 1.86
N GLY A 339 9.87 14.04 0.81
CA GLY A 339 8.69 14.91 0.61
C GLY A 339 8.60 16.09 1.59
N LYS A 340 9.74 16.69 1.95
CA LYS A 340 9.77 18.00 2.64
C LYS A 340 10.13 19.13 1.70
#